data_69f5d5b49e72c7c3634ca7239372f16a
#
_entry.id   69f5d5b49e72c7c3634ca7239372f16a
#
_cell.length_a   1.000
_cell.length_b   1.000
_cell.length_c   1.000
_cell.angle_alpha   90.00
_cell.angle_beta   90.00
_cell.angle_gamma   90.00
#
_symmetry.space_group_name_H-M   'P 1'
#
loop_
_entity.id
_entity.type
_entity.pdbx_description
1 polymer ?
#
loop_
_entity_poly.entity_id
_entity_poly.type
_entity_poly.pdbx_seq_one_letter_code
_entity_poly.pdbx_strand_id
1 'polypeptide(L)'
;DQKFSNKFYETMIKNKRVDIHTRLFRLDFLKITGFAVLLLGAIVLSYIYLLPPLAEKSVEILPETVDDEIGNLFLDQYIKEQDVDKIRTLKLQEFANGLKLNNSKPLNFTVINSNEVNAFALPNGHIVVHSAILKGMKTPDELVALLGHEAAHVNHRHSIKMLSRNLAGYFLVSLLFSDVNGAIAILAENAQQIHALSYSRKFEEEADSEGLKILVANKFDPNGIVRLFEQLESNESKYIPQILSSHPLTAKRKQS
;
A
#
# COMPACT_ATOMS: atom_id res chain seq x y z
N ASP A 1 69.40 1.20 48.66
CA ASP A 1 67.98 0.92 48.47
C ASP A 1 67.59 0.58 47.03
N GLN A 2 68.43 -0.26 46.46
CA GLN A 2 68.28 -0.78 45.13
C GLN A 2 67.02 -1.67 44.99
N LYS A 3 66.61 -2.33 46.07
CA LYS A 3 65.42 -3.18 46.13
C LYS A 3 64.10 -2.40 46.02
N PHE A 4 64.05 -1.20 46.56
CA PHE A 4 62.88 -0.31 46.50
C PHE A 4 62.73 0.31 45.09
N SER A 5 63.87 0.70 44.50
CA SER A 5 63.94 1.23 43.13
C SER A 5 63.44 0.20 42.11
N ASN A 6 63.86 -1.05 42.19
CA ASN A 6 63.42 -2.12 41.27
C ASN A 6 61.95 -2.43 41.42
N LYS A 7 61.37 -2.49 42.62
CA LYS A 7 59.97 -2.74 42.88
C LYS A 7 59.11 -1.59 42.35
N PHE A 8 59.54 -0.36 42.46
CA PHE A 8 58.86 0.81 41.92
C PHE A 8 58.87 0.80 40.40
N TYR A 9 59.99 0.47 39.75
CA TYR A 9 60.09 0.34 38.29
C TYR A 9 59.20 -0.78 37.75
N GLU A 10 59.18 -1.95 38.38
CA GLU A 10 58.31 -3.06 38.00
C GLU A 10 56.84 -2.69 38.11
N THR A 11 56.42 -1.98 39.14
CA THR A 11 55.05 -1.52 39.34
C THR A 11 54.66 -0.50 38.31
N MET A 12 55.54 0.44 37.94
CA MET A 12 55.31 1.43 36.88
C MET A 12 55.15 0.78 35.51
N ILE A 13 55.99 -0.21 35.16
CA ILE A 13 55.93 -0.95 33.91
C ILE A 13 54.62 -1.76 33.83
N LYS A 14 54.27 -2.41 34.95
CA LYS A 14 53.01 -3.18 35.03
C LYS A 14 51.77 -2.30 34.86
N ASN A 15 51.74 -1.16 35.55
CA ASN A 15 50.64 -0.20 35.41
C ASN A 15 50.55 0.39 34.00
N LYS A 16 51.68 0.70 33.36
CA LYS A 16 51.72 1.19 31.97
C LYS A 16 51.25 0.14 30.97
N ARG A 17 51.58 -1.15 31.17
CA ARG A 17 51.07 -2.25 30.34
C ARG A 17 49.55 -2.43 30.50
N VAL A 18 49.04 -2.38 31.73
CA VAL A 18 47.59 -2.46 31.99
C VAL A 18 46.85 -1.30 31.34
N ASP A 19 47.40 -0.09 31.38
CA ASP A 19 46.77 1.09 30.76
C ASP A 19 46.73 0.97 29.21
N ILE A 20 47.81 0.45 28.61
CA ILE A 20 47.84 0.21 27.15
C ILE A 20 46.82 -0.87 26.75
N HIS A 21 46.71 -1.98 27.47
CA HIS A 21 45.75 -3.04 27.19
C HIS A 21 44.30 -2.56 27.34
N THR A 22 44.01 -1.81 28.38
CA THR A 22 42.67 -1.25 28.59
C THR A 22 42.32 -0.22 27.52
N ARG A 23 43.28 0.58 27.06
CA ARG A 23 43.07 1.55 25.99
C ARG A 23 42.84 0.89 24.62
N LEU A 24 43.64 -0.16 24.30
CA LEU A 24 43.45 -0.94 23.07
C LEU A 24 42.11 -1.66 23.08
N PHE A 25 41.76 -2.33 24.18
CA PHE A 25 40.45 -2.99 24.34
C PHE A 25 39.31 -2.01 24.17
N ARG A 26 39.39 -0.81 24.73
CA ARG A 26 38.35 0.24 24.55
C ARG A 26 38.24 0.71 23.10
N LEU A 27 39.38 0.86 22.39
CA LEU A 27 39.36 1.26 20.97
C LEU A 27 38.76 0.17 20.09
N ASP A 28 39.07 -1.09 20.33
CA ASP A 28 38.50 -2.20 19.56
C ASP A 28 37.02 -2.40 19.88
N PHE A 29 36.64 -2.25 21.15
CA PHE A 29 35.21 -2.23 21.53
C PHE A 29 34.42 -1.11 20.83
N LEU A 30 34.98 0.12 20.77
CA LEU A 30 34.34 1.22 20.06
C LEU A 30 34.21 0.97 18.56
N LYS A 31 35.21 0.35 17.91
CA LYS A 31 35.13 -0.03 16.49
C LYS A 31 34.07 -1.09 16.25
N ILE A 32 34.02 -2.13 17.06
CA ILE A 32 33.04 -3.21 16.98
C ILE A 32 31.62 -2.65 17.17
N THR A 33 31.45 -1.81 18.21
CA THR A 33 30.14 -1.17 18.47
C THR A 33 29.74 -0.23 17.32
N GLY A 34 30.67 0.57 16.81
CA GLY A 34 30.44 1.44 15.65
C GLY A 34 30.03 0.65 14.41
N PHE A 35 30.74 -0.45 14.13
CA PHE A 35 30.38 -1.35 13.02
C PHE A 35 28.99 -1.99 13.22
N ALA A 36 28.68 -2.47 14.42
CA ALA A 36 27.39 -3.05 14.73
C ALA A 36 26.23 -2.04 14.55
N VAL A 37 26.43 -0.79 14.98
CA VAL A 37 25.45 0.30 14.77
C VAL A 37 25.26 0.60 13.30
N LEU A 38 26.35 0.68 12.52
CA LEU A 38 26.27 0.89 11.07
C LEU A 38 25.57 -0.26 10.36
N LEU A 39 25.87 -1.50 10.73
CA LEU A 39 25.23 -2.69 10.19
C LEU A 39 23.72 -2.70 10.50
N LEU A 40 23.37 -2.43 11.77
CA LEU A 40 21.95 -2.33 12.16
C LEU A 40 21.24 -1.21 11.39
N GLY A 41 21.88 -0.05 11.25
CA GLY A 41 21.36 1.05 10.45
C GLY A 41 21.13 0.65 8.98
N ALA A 42 22.08 -0.06 8.38
CA ALA A 42 21.96 -0.57 7.02
C ALA A 42 20.80 -1.58 6.87
N ILE A 43 20.62 -2.48 7.84
CA ILE A 43 19.52 -3.44 7.88
C ILE A 43 18.18 -2.69 7.97
N VAL A 44 18.06 -1.71 8.88
CA VAL A 44 16.84 -0.92 9.05
C VAL A 44 16.51 -0.13 7.77
N LEU A 45 17.51 0.51 7.17
CA LEU A 45 17.33 1.25 5.91
C LEU A 45 16.91 0.31 4.76
N SER A 46 17.52 -0.87 4.67
CA SER A 46 17.14 -1.89 3.69
C SER A 46 15.69 -2.34 3.91
N TYR A 47 15.29 -2.58 5.15
CA TYR A 47 13.92 -2.96 5.49
C TYR A 47 12.89 -1.89 5.09
N ILE A 48 13.19 -0.62 5.30
CA ILE A 48 12.27 0.49 5.02
C ILE A 48 12.22 0.85 3.54
N TYR A 49 13.38 0.87 2.86
CA TYR A 49 13.48 1.46 1.52
C TYR A 49 13.68 0.45 0.39
N LEU A 50 14.19 -0.74 0.68
CA LEU A 50 14.50 -1.73 -0.35
C LEU A 50 13.47 -2.85 -0.42
N LEU A 51 13.07 -3.42 0.73
CA LEU A 51 12.17 -4.56 0.74
C LEU A 51 10.75 -4.24 0.22
N PRO A 52 10.10 -3.11 0.57
CA PRO A 52 8.76 -2.84 0.08
C PRO A 52 8.65 -2.75 -1.45
N PRO A 53 9.50 -2.00 -2.18
CA PRO A 53 9.43 -1.99 -3.65
C PRO A 53 9.82 -3.33 -4.29
N LEU A 54 10.67 -4.15 -3.65
CA LEU A 54 10.95 -5.51 -4.13
C LEU A 54 9.73 -6.42 -4.00
N ALA A 55 9.02 -6.36 -2.87
CA ALA A 55 7.79 -7.10 -2.66
C ALA A 55 6.70 -6.69 -3.66
N GLU A 56 6.52 -5.39 -3.89
CA GLU A 56 5.62 -4.85 -4.92
C GLU A 56 5.91 -5.43 -6.30
N LYS A 57 7.17 -5.42 -6.72
CA LYS A 57 7.58 -5.94 -8.02
C LYS A 57 7.44 -7.47 -8.11
N SER A 58 7.62 -8.18 -7.00
CA SER A 58 7.52 -9.65 -6.97
C SER A 58 6.09 -10.16 -7.16
N VAL A 59 5.08 -9.29 -7.05
CA VAL A 59 3.68 -9.64 -7.37
C VAL A 59 3.53 -10.09 -8.84
N GLU A 60 4.38 -9.61 -9.74
CA GLU A 60 4.36 -10.00 -11.16
C GLU A 60 4.65 -11.50 -11.38
N ILE A 61 5.29 -12.16 -10.40
CA ILE A 61 5.57 -13.61 -10.43
C ILE A 61 4.33 -14.42 -10.02
N LEU A 62 3.39 -13.81 -9.26
CA LEU A 62 2.20 -14.50 -8.80
C LEU A 62 1.17 -14.63 -9.93
N PRO A 63 0.55 -15.82 -10.08
CA PRO A 63 -0.52 -16.01 -11.04
C PRO A 63 -1.73 -15.12 -10.68
N GLU A 64 -2.49 -14.67 -11.69
CA GLU A 64 -3.67 -13.81 -11.48
C GLU A 64 -4.79 -14.50 -10.67
N THR A 65 -4.80 -15.84 -10.61
CA THR A 65 -5.73 -16.58 -9.75
C THR A 65 -5.61 -16.24 -8.27
N VAL A 66 -4.44 -15.75 -7.84
CA VAL A 66 -4.21 -15.25 -6.46
C VAL A 66 -5.05 -14.01 -6.19
N ASP A 67 -5.19 -13.12 -7.17
CA ASP A 67 -6.04 -11.93 -7.05
C ASP A 67 -7.50 -12.33 -6.82
N ASP A 68 -7.97 -13.35 -7.54
CA ASP A 68 -9.34 -13.83 -7.43
C ASP A 68 -9.56 -14.50 -6.06
N GLU A 69 -8.63 -15.32 -5.60
CA GLU A 69 -8.70 -15.97 -4.28
C GLU A 69 -8.75 -14.95 -3.14
N ILE A 70 -7.82 -14.00 -3.13
CA ILE A 70 -7.72 -12.99 -2.07
C ILE A 70 -8.91 -12.03 -2.12
N GLY A 71 -9.32 -11.61 -3.31
CA GLY A 71 -10.47 -10.73 -3.49
C GLY A 71 -11.78 -11.39 -3.05
N ASN A 72 -11.98 -12.67 -3.35
CA ASN A 72 -13.18 -13.42 -2.93
C ASN A 72 -13.21 -13.62 -1.42
N LEU A 73 -12.09 -13.99 -0.80
CA LEU A 73 -11.99 -14.12 0.66
C LEU A 73 -12.39 -12.82 1.38
N PHE A 74 -11.89 -11.69 0.90
CA PHE A 74 -12.27 -10.40 1.45
C PHE A 74 -13.76 -10.11 1.22
N LEU A 75 -14.23 -10.24 -0.02
CA LEU A 75 -15.60 -9.90 -0.40
C LEU A 75 -16.62 -10.67 0.42
N ASP A 76 -16.45 -11.98 0.53
CA ASP A 76 -17.34 -12.87 1.27
C ASP A 76 -17.48 -12.48 2.74
N GLN A 77 -16.40 -12.04 3.35
CA GLN A 77 -16.39 -11.58 4.72
C GLN A 77 -17.00 -10.19 4.86
N TYR A 78 -16.57 -9.25 4.00
CA TYR A 78 -16.96 -7.86 4.07
C TYR A 78 -18.46 -7.67 3.80
N ILE A 79 -19.00 -8.28 2.72
CA ILE A 79 -20.40 -8.09 2.31
C ILE A 79 -21.39 -8.67 3.32
N LYS A 80 -21.04 -9.73 4.07
CA LYS A 80 -21.93 -10.32 5.08
C LYS A 80 -22.35 -9.34 6.17
N GLU A 81 -21.49 -8.36 6.45
CA GLU A 81 -21.70 -7.36 7.50
C GLU A 81 -22.29 -6.06 6.97
N GLN A 82 -22.54 -5.95 5.66
CA GLN A 82 -22.96 -4.71 5.02
C GLN A 82 -24.43 -4.73 4.58
N ASP A 83 -25.06 -3.56 4.62
CA ASP A 83 -26.38 -3.33 4.05
C ASP A 83 -26.27 -3.06 2.54
N VAL A 84 -26.44 -4.10 1.74
CA VAL A 84 -26.30 -4.05 0.27
C VAL A 84 -27.56 -3.43 -0.37
N ASP A 85 -27.39 -2.31 -1.06
CA ASP A 85 -28.44 -1.70 -1.90
C ASP A 85 -28.54 -2.44 -3.24
N LYS A 86 -29.41 -3.45 -3.30
CA LYS A 86 -29.59 -4.28 -4.50
C LYS A 86 -30.04 -3.47 -5.72
N ILE A 87 -30.87 -2.45 -5.53
CA ILE A 87 -31.41 -1.66 -6.63
C ILE A 87 -30.32 -0.78 -7.25
N ARG A 88 -29.56 -0.06 -6.41
CA ARG A 88 -28.43 0.74 -6.90
C ARG A 88 -27.31 -0.14 -7.46
N THR A 89 -27.07 -1.31 -6.88
CA THR A 89 -26.12 -2.30 -7.41
C THR A 89 -26.45 -2.69 -8.84
N LEU A 90 -27.70 -3.09 -9.12
CA LEU A 90 -28.12 -3.46 -10.47
C LEU A 90 -27.99 -2.30 -11.46
N LYS A 91 -28.42 -1.09 -11.08
CA LYS A 91 -28.31 0.10 -11.94
C LYS A 91 -26.85 0.48 -12.21
N LEU A 92 -25.97 0.38 -11.20
CA LEU A 92 -24.55 0.67 -11.36
C LEU A 92 -23.88 -0.35 -12.27
N GLN A 93 -24.21 -1.64 -12.12
CA GLN A 93 -23.69 -2.70 -12.96
C GLN A 93 -24.15 -2.51 -14.42
N GLU A 94 -25.42 -2.21 -14.64
CA GLU A 94 -25.97 -1.92 -15.98
C GLU A 94 -25.27 -0.72 -16.62
N PHE A 95 -25.10 0.36 -15.89
CA PHE A 95 -24.39 1.55 -16.35
C PHE A 95 -22.94 1.22 -16.71
N ALA A 96 -22.21 0.52 -15.82
CA ALA A 96 -20.82 0.15 -16.00
C ALA A 96 -20.61 -0.82 -17.18
N ASN A 97 -21.56 -1.73 -17.44
CA ASN A 97 -21.54 -2.63 -18.60
C ASN A 97 -21.60 -1.88 -19.93
N GLY A 98 -22.14 -0.67 -19.95
CA GLY A 98 -22.14 0.22 -21.12
C GLY A 98 -20.82 0.96 -21.35
N LEU A 99 -19.87 0.90 -20.40
CA LEU A 99 -18.60 1.60 -20.47
C LEU A 99 -17.48 0.71 -21.00
N LYS A 100 -16.52 1.34 -21.68
CA LYS A 100 -15.24 0.73 -22.07
C LYS A 100 -14.24 0.97 -20.94
N LEU A 101 -14.19 0.05 -19.98
CA LEU A 101 -13.30 0.15 -18.83
C LEU A 101 -11.92 -0.51 -19.05
N ASN A 102 -11.70 -1.09 -20.25
CA ASN A 102 -10.42 -1.68 -20.70
C ASN A 102 -9.83 -2.74 -19.76
N ASN A 103 -10.69 -3.48 -19.04
CA ASN A 103 -10.24 -4.49 -18.10
C ASN A 103 -10.02 -5.85 -18.76
N SER A 104 -8.98 -6.56 -18.33
CA SER A 104 -8.67 -7.93 -18.75
C SER A 104 -9.64 -8.96 -18.16
N LYS A 105 -10.26 -8.64 -17.02
CA LYS A 105 -11.25 -9.47 -16.32
C LYS A 105 -12.59 -8.73 -16.16
N PRO A 106 -13.71 -9.46 -16.04
CA PRO A 106 -15.02 -8.84 -15.77
C PRO A 106 -14.98 -8.02 -14.47
N LEU A 107 -15.58 -6.83 -14.50
CA LEU A 107 -15.78 -6.02 -13.30
C LEU A 107 -17.19 -6.23 -12.75
N ASN A 108 -17.26 -6.44 -11.45
CA ASN A 108 -18.51 -6.55 -10.71
C ASN A 108 -18.61 -5.41 -9.70
N PHE A 109 -19.82 -4.87 -9.55
CA PHE A 109 -20.05 -3.72 -8.68
C PHE A 109 -21.03 -4.09 -7.57
N THR A 110 -20.81 -3.56 -6.38
CA THR A 110 -21.77 -3.62 -5.27
C THR A 110 -21.89 -2.25 -4.64
N VAL A 111 -23.14 -1.80 -4.46
CA VAL A 111 -23.42 -0.59 -3.69
C VAL A 111 -23.86 -0.97 -2.28
N ILE A 112 -23.23 -0.40 -1.28
CA ILE A 112 -23.63 -0.56 0.12
C ILE A 112 -24.25 0.73 0.66
N ASN A 113 -25.30 0.60 1.49
CA ASN A 113 -25.91 1.73 2.18
C ASN A 113 -24.97 2.18 3.30
N SER A 114 -24.31 3.31 3.12
CA SER A 114 -23.37 3.86 4.09
C SER A 114 -23.41 5.39 4.04
N ASN A 115 -23.18 6.02 5.19
CA ASN A 115 -22.96 7.46 5.29
C ASN A 115 -21.49 7.84 5.09
N GLU A 116 -20.62 6.86 4.99
CA GLU A 116 -19.21 7.04 4.72
C GLU A 116 -18.99 7.30 3.21
N VAL A 117 -18.24 8.33 2.87
CA VAL A 117 -17.88 8.64 1.49
C VAL A 117 -16.67 7.80 1.12
N ASN A 118 -16.92 6.66 0.45
CA ASN A 118 -15.88 5.70 0.08
C ASN A 118 -16.24 4.91 -1.18
N ALA A 119 -15.20 4.44 -1.87
CA ALA A 119 -15.24 3.39 -2.90
C ALA A 119 -13.87 2.70 -2.90
N PHE A 120 -13.81 1.42 -3.26
CA PHE A 120 -12.55 0.71 -3.38
C PHE A 120 -12.66 -0.50 -4.30
N ALA A 121 -11.55 -0.82 -4.95
CA ALA A 121 -11.40 -1.96 -5.85
C ALA A 121 -10.76 -3.14 -5.14
N LEU A 122 -11.32 -4.34 -5.34
CA LEU A 122 -10.76 -5.61 -4.90
C LEU A 122 -9.95 -6.27 -6.03
N PRO A 123 -8.97 -7.09 -5.68
CA PRO A 123 -8.11 -7.73 -6.69
C PRO A 123 -8.85 -8.61 -7.70
N ASN A 124 -9.96 -9.25 -7.30
CA ASN A 124 -10.80 -10.09 -8.16
C ASN A 124 -11.65 -9.33 -9.18
N GLY A 125 -11.50 -8.00 -9.29
CA GLY A 125 -12.31 -7.17 -10.18
C GLY A 125 -13.64 -6.70 -9.57
N HIS A 126 -13.87 -6.96 -8.28
CA HIS A 126 -15.05 -6.43 -7.61
C HIS A 126 -14.80 -5.02 -7.07
N ILE A 127 -15.71 -4.09 -7.36
CA ILE A 127 -15.64 -2.70 -6.91
C ILE A 127 -16.83 -2.43 -5.98
N VAL A 128 -16.52 -2.04 -4.76
CA VAL A 128 -17.52 -1.66 -3.75
C VAL A 128 -17.65 -0.15 -3.73
N VAL A 129 -18.90 0.34 -3.79
CA VAL A 129 -19.21 1.78 -3.81
C VAL A 129 -20.19 2.10 -2.69
N HIS A 130 -19.85 3.03 -1.83
CA HIS A 130 -20.73 3.48 -0.76
C HIS A 130 -21.79 4.45 -1.30
N SER A 131 -23.03 4.34 -0.81
CA SER A 131 -24.13 5.18 -1.30
C SER A 131 -23.91 6.68 -1.07
N ALA A 132 -23.10 7.05 -0.06
CA ALA A 132 -22.80 8.45 0.23
C ALA A 132 -22.00 9.14 -0.89
N ILE A 133 -21.03 8.44 -1.51
CA ILE A 133 -20.25 9.04 -2.61
C ILE A 133 -21.16 9.27 -3.84
N LEU A 134 -22.06 8.33 -4.14
CA LEU A 134 -23.00 8.46 -5.25
C LEU A 134 -23.98 9.62 -5.06
N LYS A 135 -24.44 9.85 -3.81
CA LYS A 135 -25.35 10.97 -3.48
C LYS A 135 -24.70 12.35 -3.68
N GLY A 136 -23.39 12.44 -3.56
CA GLY A 136 -22.66 13.69 -3.76
C GLY A 136 -22.43 14.04 -5.21
N MET A 137 -22.43 13.06 -6.13
CA MET A 137 -22.19 13.24 -7.56
C MET A 137 -23.32 14.02 -8.23
N LYS A 138 -22.94 14.96 -9.09
CA LYS A 138 -23.87 15.83 -9.82
C LYS A 138 -23.99 15.47 -11.29
N THR A 139 -22.97 14.84 -11.86
CA THR A 139 -22.91 14.48 -13.27
C THR A 139 -22.47 13.04 -13.48
N PRO A 140 -22.88 12.39 -14.60
CA PRO A 140 -22.38 11.07 -14.95
C PRO A 140 -20.86 11.02 -15.15
N ASP A 141 -20.23 12.13 -15.55
CA ASP A 141 -18.78 12.19 -15.78
C ASP A 141 -17.99 11.92 -14.48
N GLU A 142 -18.50 12.43 -13.33
CA GLU A 142 -17.90 12.17 -12.01
C GLU A 142 -17.96 10.67 -11.67
N LEU A 143 -19.08 10.01 -12.00
CA LEU A 143 -19.23 8.57 -11.79
C LEU A 143 -18.28 7.78 -12.69
N VAL A 144 -18.19 8.14 -13.97
CA VAL A 144 -17.27 7.48 -14.91
C VAL A 144 -15.82 7.70 -14.49
N ALA A 145 -15.47 8.89 -13.98
CA ALA A 145 -14.15 9.17 -13.40
C ALA A 145 -13.83 8.24 -12.23
N LEU A 146 -14.77 8.07 -11.27
CA LEU A 146 -14.61 7.16 -10.16
C LEU A 146 -14.44 5.71 -10.62
N LEU A 147 -15.35 5.22 -11.46
CA LEU A 147 -15.32 3.84 -11.94
C LEU A 147 -14.06 3.55 -12.76
N GLY A 148 -13.59 4.51 -13.55
CA GLY A 148 -12.35 4.41 -14.32
C GLY A 148 -11.13 4.36 -13.42
N HIS A 149 -11.09 5.15 -12.37
CA HIS A 149 -10.04 5.16 -11.37
C HIS A 149 -9.96 3.81 -10.62
N GLU A 150 -11.09 3.31 -10.12
CA GLU A 150 -11.16 2.00 -9.45
C GLU A 150 -10.82 0.84 -10.38
N ALA A 151 -11.29 0.90 -11.64
CA ALA A 151 -10.94 -0.07 -12.67
C ALA A 151 -9.42 -0.11 -12.93
N ALA A 152 -8.75 1.04 -12.93
CA ALA A 152 -7.30 1.09 -13.07
C ALA A 152 -6.57 0.41 -11.90
N HIS A 153 -7.06 0.55 -10.66
CA HIS A 153 -6.48 -0.17 -9.52
C HIS A 153 -6.57 -1.69 -9.70
N VAL A 154 -7.66 -2.21 -10.28
CA VAL A 154 -7.77 -3.63 -10.65
C VAL A 154 -6.75 -3.99 -11.73
N ASN A 155 -6.72 -3.27 -12.85
CA ASN A 155 -5.87 -3.54 -14.00
C ASN A 155 -4.38 -3.60 -13.65
N HIS A 156 -3.94 -2.72 -12.78
CA HIS A 156 -2.55 -2.62 -12.35
C HIS A 156 -2.23 -3.45 -11.11
N ARG A 157 -3.19 -4.23 -10.59
CA ARG A 157 -3.06 -5.09 -9.41
C ARG A 157 -2.60 -4.30 -8.17
N HIS A 158 -3.02 -3.04 -8.04
CA HIS A 158 -2.52 -2.12 -7.01
C HIS A 158 -2.80 -2.63 -5.59
N SER A 159 -3.96 -3.26 -5.34
CA SER A 159 -4.33 -3.79 -4.02
C SER A 159 -3.37 -4.89 -3.56
N ILE A 160 -3.03 -5.86 -4.42
CA ILE A 160 -2.08 -6.92 -4.10
C ILE A 160 -0.66 -6.35 -3.94
N LYS A 161 -0.26 -5.43 -4.81
CA LYS A 161 1.05 -4.75 -4.72
C LYS A 161 1.20 -4.00 -3.39
N MET A 162 0.16 -3.28 -2.96
CA MET A 162 0.20 -2.58 -1.67
C MET A 162 0.16 -3.53 -0.49
N LEU A 163 -0.64 -4.60 -0.55
CA LEU A 163 -0.69 -5.62 0.49
C LEU A 163 0.68 -6.31 0.64
N SER A 164 1.29 -6.76 -0.47
CA SER A 164 2.62 -7.37 -0.45
C SER A 164 3.70 -6.39 0.03
N ARG A 165 3.58 -5.11 -0.30
CA ARG A 165 4.48 -4.05 0.19
C ARG A 165 4.38 -3.87 1.71
N ASN A 166 3.16 -3.88 2.26
CA ASN A 166 2.94 -3.76 3.71
C ASN A 166 3.46 -5.00 4.46
N LEU A 167 3.44 -6.15 3.83
CA LEU A 167 3.89 -7.44 4.36
C LEU A 167 5.29 -7.85 3.87
N ALA A 168 6.07 -6.91 3.32
CA ALA A 168 7.28 -7.18 2.54
C ALA A 168 8.26 -8.16 3.20
N GLY A 169 8.46 -8.06 4.51
CA GLY A 169 9.36 -8.95 5.24
C GLY A 169 8.95 -10.42 5.14
N TYR A 170 7.71 -10.73 5.46
CA TYR A 170 7.17 -12.10 5.43
C TYR A 170 7.02 -12.62 4.00
N PHE A 171 6.47 -11.79 3.12
CA PHE A 171 6.22 -12.12 1.73
C PHE A 171 7.51 -12.48 0.97
N LEU A 172 8.56 -11.66 1.09
CA LEU A 172 9.85 -11.93 0.42
C LEU A 172 10.59 -13.12 1.01
N VAL A 173 10.51 -13.34 2.33
CA VAL A 173 11.11 -14.53 2.96
C VAL A 173 10.48 -15.79 2.38
N SER A 174 9.16 -15.87 2.27
CA SER A 174 8.48 -17.03 1.67
C SER A 174 8.93 -17.26 0.22
N LEU A 175 9.02 -16.20 -0.60
CA LEU A 175 9.50 -16.31 -1.98
C LEU A 175 10.97 -16.77 -2.08
N LEU A 176 11.85 -16.28 -1.20
CA LEU A 176 13.27 -16.69 -1.17
C LEU A 176 13.44 -18.19 -0.89
N PHE A 177 12.57 -18.78 -0.09
CA PHE A 177 12.54 -20.23 0.16
C PHE A 177 11.72 -21.00 -0.89
N SER A 178 11.34 -20.34 -2.00
CA SER A 178 10.49 -20.94 -3.05
C SER A 178 9.14 -21.41 -2.54
N ASP A 179 8.66 -20.85 -1.42
CA ASP A 179 7.36 -21.13 -0.84
C ASP A 179 6.31 -20.13 -1.35
N VAL A 180 5.90 -20.32 -2.60
CA VAL A 180 4.84 -19.49 -3.21
C VAL A 180 3.52 -19.64 -2.47
N ASN A 181 3.19 -20.86 -1.97
CA ASN A 181 1.97 -21.09 -1.21
C ASN A 181 1.98 -20.33 0.12
N GLY A 182 3.12 -20.29 0.82
CA GLY A 182 3.29 -19.47 2.02
C GLY A 182 3.16 -17.98 1.75
N ALA A 183 3.68 -17.50 0.63
CA ALA A 183 3.50 -16.09 0.22
C ALA A 183 2.01 -15.78 -0.04
N ILE A 184 1.28 -16.66 -0.71
CA ILE A 184 -0.17 -16.51 -0.94
C ILE A 184 -0.95 -16.57 0.39
N ALA A 185 -0.62 -17.51 1.27
CA ALA A 185 -1.27 -17.63 2.58
C ALA A 185 -1.14 -16.34 3.42
N ILE A 186 0.05 -15.72 3.44
CA ILE A 186 0.27 -14.45 4.14
C ILE A 186 -0.61 -13.32 3.57
N LEU A 187 -0.75 -13.25 2.24
CA LEU A 187 -1.64 -12.27 1.61
C LEU A 187 -3.11 -12.56 1.95
N ALA A 188 -3.53 -13.82 1.92
CA ALA A 188 -4.89 -14.23 2.23
C ALA A 188 -5.27 -13.95 3.70
N GLU A 189 -4.39 -14.26 4.64
CA GLU A 189 -4.59 -13.95 6.07
C GLU A 189 -4.75 -12.46 6.36
N ASN A 190 -4.16 -11.61 5.51
CA ASN A 190 -4.20 -10.16 5.64
C ASN A 190 -5.14 -9.47 4.65
N ALA A 191 -5.96 -10.23 3.92
CA ALA A 191 -6.88 -9.69 2.91
C ALA A 191 -7.83 -8.62 3.46
N GLN A 192 -8.21 -8.71 4.72
CA GLN A 192 -9.09 -7.73 5.39
C GLN A 192 -8.51 -6.30 5.45
N GLN A 193 -7.20 -6.14 5.24
CA GLN A 193 -6.58 -4.83 5.21
C GLN A 193 -6.82 -4.09 3.89
N ILE A 194 -7.35 -4.75 2.84
CA ILE A 194 -7.48 -4.18 1.49
C ILE A 194 -8.30 -2.89 1.49
N HIS A 195 -9.43 -2.84 2.20
CA HIS A 195 -10.29 -1.65 2.25
C HIS A 195 -9.66 -0.45 2.97
N ALA A 196 -8.60 -0.69 3.74
CA ALA A 196 -7.87 0.33 4.49
C ALA A 196 -6.48 0.64 3.90
N LEU A 197 -6.14 0.06 2.73
CA LEU A 197 -4.87 0.33 2.06
C LEU A 197 -4.81 1.81 1.65
N SER A 198 -3.68 2.44 1.91
CA SER A 198 -3.36 3.74 1.35
C SER A 198 -2.42 3.55 0.17
N TYR A 199 -2.87 3.92 -1.01
CA TYR A 199 -2.10 3.75 -2.23
C TYR A 199 -0.92 4.73 -2.32
N SER A 200 0.14 4.30 -2.99
CA SER A 200 1.28 5.18 -3.25
C SER A 200 0.89 6.28 -4.25
N ARG A 201 1.54 7.43 -4.16
CA ARG A 201 1.31 8.53 -5.12
C ARG A 201 1.47 8.09 -6.58
N LYS A 202 2.40 7.19 -6.86
CA LYS A 202 2.62 6.63 -8.18
C LYS A 202 1.38 5.87 -8.67
N PHE A 203 0.79 5.02 -7.82
CA PHE A 203 -0.40 4.25 -8.17
C PHE A 203 -1.62 5.14 -8.37
N GLU A 204 -1.73 6.20 -7.58
CA GLU A 204 -2.78 7.20 -7.76
C GLU A 204 -2.64 7.96 -9.09
N GLU A 205 -1.42 8.38 -9.46
CA GLU A 205 -1.16 9.04 -10.74
C GLU A 205 -1.44 8.09 -11.93
N GLU A 206 -1.12 6.81 -11.80
CA GLU A 206 -1.46 5.77 -12.80
C GLU A 206 -2.97 5.61 -12.92
N ALA A 207 -3.69 5.53 -11.79
CA ALA A 207 -5.14 5.38 -11.77
C ALA A 207 -5.87 6.61 -12.34
N ASP A 208 -5.42 7.81 -12.00
CA ASP A 208 -5.97 9.06 -12.56
C ASP A 208 -5.76 9.15 -14.07
N SER A 209 -4.56 8.83 -14.55
CA SER A 209 -4.24 8.84 -15.98
C SER A 209 -5.09 7.85 -16.77
N GLU A 210 -5.32 6.66 -16.23
CA GLU A 210 -6.16 5.64 -16.86
C GLU A 210 -7.64 6.03 -16.80
N GLY A 211 -8.12 6.53 -15.66
CA GLY A 211 -9.48 7.05 -15.49
C GLY A 211 -9.80 8.17 -16.48
N LEU A 212 -8.85 9.07 -16.73
CA LEU A 212 -8.98 10.13 -17.73
C LEU A 212 -9.11 9.54 -19.16
N LYS A 213 -8.29 8.54 -19.51
CA LYS A 213 -8.40 7.86 -20.81
C LYS A 213 -9.77 7.17 -20.97
N ILE A 214 -10.28 6.58 -19.89
CA ILE A 214 -11.60 5.94 -19.87
C ILE A 214 -12.70 6.97 -20.08
N LEU A 215 -12.66 8.14 -19.45
CA LEU A 215 -13.58 9.25 -19.69
C LEU A 215 -13.60 9.63 -21.18
N VAL A 216 -12.43 9.88 -21.77
CA VAL A 216 -12.29 10.27 -23.18
C VAL A 216 -12.79 9.17 -24.12
N ALA A 217 -12.42 7.90 -23.87
CA ALA A 217 -12.82 6.75 -24.70
C ALA A 217 -14.34 6.51 -24.71
N ASN A 218 -15.02 6.89 -23.62
CA ASN A 218 -16.47 6.82 -23.48
C ASN A 218 -17.19 8.13 -23.83
N LYS A 219 -16.48 9.14 -24.33
CA LYS A 219 -17.01 10.45 -24.74
C LYS A 219 -17.66 11.25 -23.60
N PHE A 220 -17.17 11.07 -22.38
CA PHE A 220 -17.51 11.90 -21.22
C PHE A 220 -16.54 13.09 -21.09
N ASP A 221 -16.95 14.11 -20.34
CA ASP A 221 -16.13 15.30 -20.12
C ASP A 221 -14.91 14.97 -19.24
N PRO A 222 -13.67 15.16 -19.73
CA PRO A 222 -12.46 14.94 -18.94
C PRO A 222 -12.42 15.69 -17.60
N ASN A 223 -13.08 16.85 -17.50
CA ASN A 223 -13.20 17.59 -16.25
C ASN A 223 -14.05 16.87 -15.17
N GLY A 224 -14.67 15.73 -15.51
CA GLY A 224 -15.36 14.88 -14.54
C GLY A 224 -14.48 14.46 -13.39
N ILE A 225 -13.18 14.19 -13.64
CA ILE A 225 -12.22 13.84 -12.58
C ILE A 225 -11.94 15.03 -11.64
N VAL A 226 -11.85 16.23 -12.18
CA VAL A 226 -11.64 17.47 -11.39
C VAL A 226 -12.87 17.73 -10.50
N ARG A 227 -14.07 17.62 -11.07
CA ARG A 227 -15.32 17.78 -10.31
C ARG A 227 -15.47 16.74 -9.20
N LEU A 228 -15.05 15.49 -9.47
CA LEU A 228 -15.02 14.43 -8.45
C LEU A 228 -14.09 14.85 -7.29
N PHE A 229 -12.89 15.33 -7.57
CA PHE A 229 -11.96 15.80 -6.53
C PHE A 229 -12.50 16.98 -5.74
N GLU A 230 -13.10 17.97 -6.41
CA GLU A 230 -13.74 19.13 -5.75
C GLU A 230 -14.89 18.70 -4.83
N GLN A 231 -15.69 17.71 -5.26
CA GLN A 231 -16.75 17.15 -4.44
C GLN A 231 -16.20 16.45 -3.19
N LEU A 232 -15.15 15.63 -3.36
CA LEU A 232 -14.54 14.93 -2.24
C LEU A 232 -13.95 15.90 -1.21
N GLU A 233 -13.32 16.99 -1.66
CA GLU A 233 -12.80 18.04 -0.77
C GLU A 233 -13.89 18.86 -0.08
N SER A 234 -14.98 19.18 -0.77
CA SER A 234 -16.09 19.93 -0.18
C SER A 234 -16.76 19.23 1.00
N ASN A 235 -16.61 17.89 1.07
CA ASN A 235 -17.11 17.07 2.17
C ASN A 235 -16.19 17.06 3.41
N GLU A 236 -14.97 17.63 3.32
CA GLU A 236 -14.00 17.67 4.44
C GLU A 236 -14.43 18.54 5.63
N SER A 237 -15.52 19.32 5.53
CA SER A 237 -15.87 20.31 6.55
C SER A 237 -16.23 19.73 7.94
N LYS A 238 -16.39 18.39 8.10
CA LYS A 238 -16.63 17.74 9.40
C LYS A 238 -15.78 16.49 9.67
N TYR A 239 -15.45 15.69 8.65
CA TYR A 239 -14.64 14.47 8.74
C TYR A 239 -13.90 14.28 7.40
N ILE A 240 -12.63 13.90 7.45
CA ILE A 240 -11.90 13.50 6.23
C ILE A 240 -12.62 12.27 5.65
N PRO A 241 -13.13 12.34 4.40
CA PRO A 241 -13.74 11.18 3.77
C PRO A 241 -12.77 10.00 3.75
N GLN A 242 -13.26 8.79 4.02
CA GLN A 242 -12.42 7.58 4.06
C GLN A 242 -11.66 7.38 2.74
N ILE A 243 -12.29 7.68 1.63
CA ILE A 243 -11.67 7.61 0.31
C ILE A 243 -10.41 8.49 0.19
N LEU A 244 -10.34 9.63 0.90
CA LEU A 244 -9.13 10.47 0.90
C LEU A 244 -8.00 9.91 1.76
N SER A 245 -8.31 8.98 2.68
CA SER A 245 -7.29 8.25 3.45
C SER A 245 -6.66 7.12 2.62
N SER A 246 -7.45 6.44 1.80
CA SER A 246 -6.97 5.40 0.86
C SER A 246 -6.39 5.99 -0.44
N HIS A 247 -6.96 7.10 -0.92
CA HIS A 247 -6.58 7.80 -2.16
C HIS A 247 -6.17 9.26 -1.89
N PRO A 248 -4.98 9.52 -1.33
CA PRO A 248 -4.59 10.87 -0.93
C PRO A 248 -4.57 11.86 -2.09
N LEU A 249 -5.36 12.93 -1.99
CA LEU A 249 -5.31 14.04 -2.95
C LEU A 249 -4.04 14.85 -2.74
N THR A 250 -3.32 15.06 -3.83
CA THR A 250 -2.13 15.93 -3.84
C THR A 250 -2.35 17.09 -4.80
N ALA A 251 -1.67 18.22 -4.57
CA ALA A 251 -1.74 19.36 -5.49
C ALA A 251 -1.38 18.97 -6.93
N LYS A 252 -0.49 17.99 -7.11
CA LYS A 252 -0.09 17.47 -8.42
C LYS A 252 -1.23 16.72 -9.12
N ARG A 253 -2.01 15.88 -8.40
CA ARG A 253 -3.16 15.14 -8.98
C ARG A 253 -4.26 16.08 -9.51
N LYS A 254 -4.39 17.27 -8.91
CA LYS A 254 -5.37 18.27 -9.36
C LYS A 254 -4.92 19.07 -10.58
N GLN A 255 -3.63 19.04 -10.93
CA GLN A 255 -3.03 19.81 -12.02
C GLN A 255 -2.68 18.93 -13.23
N SER A 256 -2.72 17.62 -13.10
CA SER A 256 -2.44 16.63 -14.17
C SER A 256 -3.70 16.35 -14.98
#